data_5000f04a8051c774b826e62acbe9abcf
#
_entry.id   5000f04a8051c774b826e62acbe9abcf
#
_cell.length_a   1.000
_cell.length_b   1.000
_cell.length_c   1.000
_cell.angle_alpha   90.00
_cell.angle_beta   90.00
_cell.angle_gamma   90.00
#
_symmetry.space_group_name_H-M   'P 1'
#
loop_
_entity.id
_entity.type
_entity.pdbx_description
1 polymer ?
#
loop_
_entity_poly.entity_id
_entity_poly.type
_entity_poly.pdbx_seq_one_letter_code
_entity_poly.pdbx_strand_id
1 'polypeptide(L)'
;MNKKTNPGLKIICLNRKASFNYFFEDLLEAGIVLKGSEIKSIRDGKVNIADSYAVEKNGGLVLINSHIAAYKQASYSNHSPLDERKLLLNKKEINKLIGKMQKDGFTIVPTKMYFKKGKAKIELAVAKGKKQFDKRATKKNRDWNRDKARYIRKTS
;
A
#
# COMPACT_ATOMS: atom_id res chain seq x y z
N MET A 1 20.32 -10.08 -9.79
CA MET A 1 19.82 -10.39 -8.42
C MET A 1 18.55 -11.23 -8.55
N ASN A 2 18.61 -12.47 -8.13
CA ASN A 2 17.43 -13.32 -8.06
C ASN A 2 16.51 -12.77 -6.96
N LYS A 3 15.39 -12.15 -7.34
CA LYS A 3 14.30 -11.92 -6.41
C LYS A 3 13.86 -13.31 -5.95
N LYS A 4 14.19 -13.68 -4.72
CA LYS A 4 13.59 -14.83 -4.06
C LYS A 4 12.09 -14.55 -4.00
N THR A 5 11.34 -15.03 -4.98
CA THR A 5 9.89 -15.07 -4.92
C THR A 5 9.52 -16.05 -3.82
N ASN A 6 9.06 -15.54 -2.69
CA ASN A 6 8.52 -16.42 -1.65
C ASN A 6 7.38 -17.25 -2.27
N PRO A 7 7.49 -18.58 -2.27
CA PRO A 7 6.42 -19.41 -2.79
C PRO A 7 5.13 -19.14 -2.03
N GLY A 8 4.05 -18.83 -2.73
CA GLY A 8 2.74 -18.51 -2.16
C GLY A 8 2.44 -17.02 -1.97
N LEU A 9 3.34 -16.11 -2.38
CA LEU A 9 3.09 -14.67 -2.34
C LEU A 9 2.87 -14.14 -3.76
N LYS A 10 1.69 -13.58 -4.01
CA LYS A 10 1.34 -12.95 -5.29
C LYS A 10 1.07 -11.46 -5.08
N ILE A 11 1.94 -10.60 -5.58
CA ILE A 11 1.75 -9.16 -5.54
C ILE A 11 0.64 -8.76 -6.51
N ILE A 12 -0.33 -7.99 -6.01
CA ILE A 12 -1.47 -7.50 -6.79
C ILE A 12 -1.19 -6.09 -7.30
N CYS A 13 -0.81 -5.18 -6.41
CA CYS A 13 -0.50 -3.81 -6.77
C CYS A 13 0.57 -3.20 -5.85
N LEU A 14 1.24 -2.19 -6.37
CA LEU A 14 2.26 -1.43 -5.68
C LEU A 14 1.88 0.05 -5.61
N ASN A 15 2.16 0.67 -4.48
CA ASN A 15 2.02 2.11 -4.31
C ASN A 15 3.36 2.80 -4.55
N ARG A 16 3.64 3.13 -5.79
CA ARG A 16 4.89 3.81 -6.18
C ARG A 16 4.96 5.26 -5.71
N LYS A 17 3.82 5.91 -5.57
CA LYS A 17 3.73 7.30 -5.07
C LYS A 17 4.16 7.40 -3.60
N ALA A 18 3.92 6.39 -2.78
CA ALA A 18 4.23 6.42 -1.36
C ALA A 18 5.73 6.65 -1.11
N SER A 19 6.59 5.93 -1.80
CA SER A 19 8.05 6.08 -1.64
C SER A 19 8.57 7.44 -2.15
N PHE A 20 7.85 8.08 -3.06
CA PHE A 20 8.16 9.43 -3.55
C PHE A 20 7.71 10.53 -2.57
N ASN A 21 6.53 10.36 -1.98
CA ASN A 21 5.89 11.37 -1.15
C ASN A 21 6.25 11.29 0.34
N TYR A 22 6.73 10.13 0.81
CA TYR A 22 6.95 9.87 2.22
C TYR A 22 8.31 9.25 2.51
N PHE A 23 8.86 9.59 3.68
CA PHE A 23 9.92 8.82 4.32
C PHE A 23 9.27 7.70 5.14
N PHE A 24 9.73 6.46 4.98
CA PHE A 24 9.25 5.32 5.73
C PHE A 24 10.13 5.09 6.96
N GLU A 25 9.52 5.04 8.15
CA GLU A 25 10.20 4.68 9.38
C GLU A 25 10.14 3.18 9.64
N ASP A 26 8.96 2.58 9.44
CA ASP A 26 8.70 1.19 9.75
C ASP A 26 7.72 0.60 8.75
N LEU A 27 7.82 -0.70 8.52
CA LEU A 27 6.93 -1.47 7.64
C LEU A 27 6.31 -2.61 8.43
N LEU A 28 5.02 -2.87 8.22
CA LEU A 28 4.33 -3.99 8.84
C LEU A 28 3.26 -4.57 7.91
N GLU A 29 2.98 -5.85 8.10
CA GLU A 29 1.93 -6.56 7.37
C GLU A 29 0.61 -6.50 8.15
N ALA A 30 -0.47 -6.18 7.47
CA ALA A 30 -1.82 -6.23 8.00
C ALA A 30 -2.72 -7.11 7.15
N GLY A 31 -3.70 -7.73 7.77
CA GLY A 31 -4.84 -8.30 7.06
C GLY A 31 -5.80 -7.19 6.64
N ILE A 32 -6.63 -7.46 5.66
CA ILE A 32 -7.67 -6.55 5.21
C ILE A 32 -8.99 -7.33 5.07
N VAL A 33 -10.07 -6.77 5.61
CA VAL A 33 -11.41 -7.34 5.52
C VAL A 33 -12.02 -6.92 4.19
N LEU A 34 -12.35 -7.88 3.35
CA LEU A 34 -12.90 -7.67 2.01
C LEU A 34 -14.22 -8.42 1.83
N LYS A 35 -15.11 -7.83 1.05
CA LYS A 35 -16.32 -8.50 0.56
C LYS A 35 -15.97 -9.45 -0.59
N GLY A 36 -16.83 -10.41 -0.90
CA GLY A 36 -16.60 -11.36 -2.00
C GLY A 36 -16.41 -10.68 -3.36
N SER A 37 -17.19 -9.65 -3.65
CA SER A 37 -17.07 -8.86 -4.89
C SER A 37 -15.73 -8.09 -4.96
N GLU A 38 -15.23 -7.60 -3.83
CA GLU A 38 -13.93 -6.94 -3.75
C GLU A 38 -12.78 -7.90 -4.04
N ILE A 39 -12.82 -9.10 -3.47
CA ILE A 39 -11.81 -10.15 -3.70
C ILE A 39 -11.75 -10.52 -5.19
N LYS A 40 -12.89 -10.66 -5.84
CA LYS A 40 -12.96 -10.95 -7.28
C LYS A 40 -12.35 -9.85 -8.12
N SER A 41 -12.64 -8.58 -7.82
CA SER A 41 -12.02 -7.43 -8.48
C SER A 41 -10.51 -7.36 -8.25
N ILE A 42 -10.04 -7.64 -7.05
CA ILE A 42 -8.61 -7.68 -6.71
C ILE A 42 -7.89 -8.79 -7.48
N ARG A 43 -8.49 -9.96 -7.62
CA ARG A 43 -7.94 -11.05 -8.43
C ARG A 43 -7.76 -10.65 -9.90
N ASP A 44 -8.66 -9.81 -10.41
CA ASP A 44 -8.57 -9.23 -11.75
C ASP A 44 -7.59 -8.04 -11.84
N GLY A 45 -6.93 -7.68 -10.75
CA GLY A 45 -5.99 -6.57 -10.69
C GLY A 45 -6.63 -5.17 -10.72
N LYS A 46 -7.94 -5.08 -10.50
CA LYS A 46 -8.71 -3.83 -10.55
C LYS A 46 -8.73 -3.10 -9.20
N VAL A 47 -7.56 -2.79 -8.70
CA VAL A 47 -7.35 -2.12 -7.41
C VAL A 47 -6.28 -1.05 -7.52
N ASN A 48 -6.50 0.08 -6.85
CA ASN A 48 -5.54 1.18 -6.75
C ASN A 48 -5.46 1.65 -5.30
N ILE A 49 -4.25 1.66 -4.74
CA ILE A 49 -3.97 2.08 -3.37
C ILE A 49 -3.10 3.34 -3.31
N ALA A 50 -2.88 4.02 -4.44
CA ALA A 50 -1.92 5.12 -4.53
C ALA A 50 -2.24 6.31 -3.63
N ASP A 51 -3.51 6.61 -3.43
CA ASP A 51 -3.99 7.75 -2.63
C ASP A 51 -4.62 7.31 -1.30
N SER A 52 -4.45 6.06 -0.93
CA SER A 52 -5.02 5.50 0.28
C SER A 52 -4.13 5.72 1.51
N TYR A 53 -4.77 5.76 2.65
CA TYR A 53 -4.11 5.88 3.95
C TYR A 53 -4.98 5.25 5.04
N ALA A 54 -4.37 4.90 6.16
CA ALA A 54 -5.09 4.33 7.29
C ALA A 54 -5.42 5.41 8.32
N VAL A 55 -6.60 5.32 8.90
CA VAL A 55 -7.07 6.19 9.99
C VAL A 55 -7.60 5.34 11.15
N GLU A 56 -7.59 5.92 12.34
CA GLU A 56 -8.23 5.33 13.50
C GLU A 56 -9.75 5.48 13.41
N LYS A 57 -10.47 4.39 13.68
CA LYS A 57 -11.93 4.41 13.80
C LYS A 57 -12.35 3.34 14.82
N ASN A 58 -13.04 3.79 15.88
CA ASN A 58 -13.54 2.88 16.94
C ASN A 58 -12.46 1.99 17.58
N GLY A 59 -11.27 2.54 17.83
CA GLY A 59 -10.14 1.81 18.44
C GLY A 59 -9.42 0.85 17.50
N GLY A 60 -9.78 0.80 16.23
CA GLY A 60 -9.12 0.03 15.18
C GLY A 60 -8.56 0.92 14.08
N LEU A 61 -8.03 0.31 13.04
CA LEU A 61 -7.55 1.00 11.84
C LEU A 61 -8.41 0.62 10.64
N VAL A 62 -8.76 1.59 9.83
CA VAL A 62 -9.44 1.41 8.54
C VAL A 62 -8.63 2.06 7.43
N LEU A 63 -8.64 1.42 6.28
CA LEU A 63 -8.04 1.96 5.06
C LEU A 63 -9.10 2.76 4.31
N ILE A 64 -8.79 4.01 3.99
CA ILE A 64 -9.67 4.90 3.22
C ILE A 64 -9.00 5.31 1.90
N ASN A 65 -9.80 5.78 0.96
CA ASN A 65 -9.37 6.15 -0.40
C ASN A 65 -8.69 5.03 -1.19
N SER A 66 -8.88 3.78 -0.83
CA SER A 66 -8.47 2.67 -1.68
C SER A 66 -9.58 2.37 -2.68
N HIS A 67 -9.25 2.41 -3.96
CA HIS A 67 -10.21 2.14 -5.04
C HIS A 67 -10.15 0.67 -5.42
N ILE A 68 -11.26 -0.04 -5.26
CA ILE A 68 -11.49 -1.39 -5.77
C ILE A 68 -12.68 -1.32 -6.71
N ALA A 69 -12.47 -1.57 -7.99
CA ALA A 69 -13.52 -1.45 -8.99
C ALA A 69 -14.71 -2.36 -8.68
N ALA A 70 -15.91 -1.90 -8.97
CA ALA A 70 -17.10 -2.72 -8.86
C ALA A 70 -16.97 -3.97 -9.75
N TYR A 71 -17.41 -5.13 -9.25
CA TYR A 71 -17.35 -6.39 -9.98
C TYR A 71 -18.56 -6.48 -10.92
N LYS A 72 -18.31 -6.42 -12.21
CA LYS A 72 -19.37 -6.32 -13.25
C LYS A 72 -20.34 -7.49 -13.26
N GLN A 73 -19.89 -8.69 -12.86
CA GLN A 73 -20.73 -9.89 -12.84
C GLN A 73 -21.50 -10.08 -11.51
N ALA A 74 -21.33 -9.19 -10.53
CA ALA A 74 -22.10 -9.23 -9.29
C ALA A 74 -23.51 -8.64 -9.56
N SER A 75 -24.55 -9.49 -9.47
CA SER A 75 -25.91 -9.07 -9.81
C SER A 75 -26.64 -8.34 -8.68
N TYR A 76 -26.39 -8.69 -7.40
CA TYR A 76 -27.18 -8.16 -6.26
C TYR A 76 -26.37 -7.52 -5.13
N SER A 77 -25.14 -7.92 -4.95
CA SER A 77 -24.29 -7.47 -3.81
C SER A 77 -22.96 -6.98 -4.31
N ASN A 78 -22.93 -5.77 -4.82
CA ASN A 78 -21.67 -5.11 -5.18
C ASN A 78 -21.25 -4.13 -4.09
N HIS A 79 -19.94 -3.90 -3.99
CA HIS A 79 -19.37 -2.92 -3.08
C HIS A 79 -19.28 -1.56 -3.76
N SER A 80 -19.19 -0.50 -2.97
CA SER A 80 -18.79 0.81 -3.46
C SER A 80 -17.26 0.83 -3.66
N PRO A 81 -16.74 1.37 -4.78
CA PRO A 81 -15.30 1.36 -5.07
C PRO A 81 -14.42 1.99 -3.98
N LEU A 82 -14.93 2.98 -3.27
CA LEU A 82 -14.22 3.72 -2.23
C LEU A 82 -14.67 3.38 -0.81
N ASP A 83 -15.31 2.24 -0.59
CA ASP A 83 -15.70 1.79 0.74
C ASP A 83 -14.49 1.75 1.69
N GLU A 84 -14.74 2.07 2.95
CA GLU A 84 -13.76 1.89 4.03
C GLU A 84 -13.51 0.41 4.26
N ARG A 85 -12.25 0.00 4.40
CA ARG A 85 -11.87 -1.39 4.66
C ARG A 85 -11.16 -1.51 5.99
N LYS A 86 -11.66 -2.38 6.84
CA LYS A 86 -11.05 -2.65 8.15
C LYS A 86 -9.72 -3.37 7.97
N LEU A 87 -8.71 -2.90 8.67
CA LEU A 87 -7.40 -3.53 8.74
C LEU A 87 -7.34 -4.45 9.97
N LEU A 88 -6.69 -5.60 9.79
CA LEU A 88 -6.53 -6.60 10.84
C LEU A 88 -5.08 -6.60 11.32
N LEU A 89 -4.91 -6.17 12.56
CA LEU A 89 -3.62 -6.06 13.25
C LEU A 89 -3.81 -6.49 14.70
N ASN A 90 -2.72 -6.89 15.33
CA ASN A 90 -2.72 -7.15 16.78
C ASN A 90 -2.97 -5.85 17.55
N LYS A 91 -3.62 -5.95 18.70
CA LYS A 91 -3.96 -4.78 19.53
C LYS A 91 -2.71 -3.95 19.90
N LYS A 92 -1.59 -4.61 20.17
CA LYS A 92 -0.31 -3.93 20.45
C LYS A 92 0.19 -3.12 19.27
N GLU A 93 0.07 -3.65 18.06
CA GLU A 93 0.45 -2.97 16.81
C GLU A 93 -0.47 -1.78 16.55
N ILE A 94 -1.78 -1.96 16.72
CA ILE A 94 -2.77 -0.88 16.58
C ILE A 94 -2.44 0.27 17.53
N ASN A 95 -2.23 -0.02 18.82
CA ASN A 95 -1.91 0.99 19.82
C ASN A 95 -0.60 1.72 19.52
N LYS A 96 0.43 1.01 19.07
CA LYS A 96 1.70 1.59 18.64
C LYS A 96 1.51 2.55 17.46
N LEU A 97 0.73 2.15 16.46
CA LEU A 97 0.47 2.97 15.27
C LEU A 97 -0.35 4.20 15.60
N ILE A 98 -1.40 4.07 16.40
CA ILE A 98 -2.21 5.20 16.88
C ILE A 98 -1.35 6.20 17.65
N GLY A 99 -0.48 5.71 18.53
CA GLY A 99 0.46 6.54 19.28
C GLY A 99 1.39 7.36 18.37
N LYS A 100 1.94 6.74 17.35
CA LYS A 100 2.80 7.43 16.37
C LYS A 100 2.03 8.47 15.55
N MET A 101 0.82 8.17 15.14
CA MET A 101 -0.04 9.11 14.41
C MET A 101 -0.36 10.35 15.25
N GLN A 102 -0.68 10.17 16.53
CA GLN A 102 -1.10 11.25 17.43
C GLN A 102 0.08 12.09 17.94
N LYS A 103 1.18 11.45 18.35
CA LYS A 103 2.32 12.12 19.00
C LYS A 103 3.30 12.72 17.99
N ASP A 104 3.63 11.99 16.95
CA ASP A 104 4.74 12.31 16.05
C ASP A 104 4.28 12.79 14.67
N GLY A 105 2.99 12.86 14.43
CA GLY A 105 2.41 13.32 13.17
C GLY A 105 2.70 12.39 11.98
N PHE A 106 2.93 11.09 12.25
CA PHE A 106 3.08 10.09 11.19
C PHE A 106 1.74 9.76 10.52
N THR A 107 1.82 9.40 9.25
CA THR A 107 0.70 8.87 8.48
C THR A 107 0.97 7.39 8.19
N ILE A 108 -0.06 6.57 8.19
CA ILE A 108 0.05 5.16 7.82
C ILE A 108 -0.44 5.01 6.39
N VAL A 109 0.46 4.60 5.49
CA VAL A 109 0.16 4.45 4.06
C VAL A 109 0.45 3.03 3.60
N PRO A 110 -0.36 2.46 2.69
CA PRO A 110 -0.06 1.16 2.11
C PRO A 110 1.05 1.30 1.07
N THR A 111 1.95 0.34 1.03
CA THR A 111 3.03 0.27 0.04
C THR A 111 2.74 -0.75 -1.05
N LYS A 112 2.12 -1.85 -0.70
CA LYS A 112 1.72 -2.91 -1.64
C LYS A 112 0.57 -3.75 -1.07
N MET A 113 -0.18 -4.34 -1.96
CA MET A 113 -1.20 -5.34 -1.65
C MET A 113 -0.83 -6.66 -2.34
N TYR A 114 -1.03 -7.77 -1.66
CA TYR A 114 -0.66 -9.08 -2.16
C TYR A 114 -1.53 -10.19 -1.56
N PHE A 115 -1.58 -11.32 -2.25
CA PHE A 115 -2.09 -12.57 -1.68
C PHE A 115 -0.94 -13.36 -1.07
N LYS A 116 -1.14 -13.82 0.15
CA LYS A 116 -0.22 -14.69 0.87
C LYS A 116 -1.00 -15.89 1.40
N LYS A 117 -0.67 -17.08 0.92
CA LYS A 117 -1.40 -18.32 1.24
C LYS A 117 -2.92 -18.18 1.02
N GLY A 118 -3.33 -17.56 -0.09
CA GLY A 118 -4.73 -17.35 -0.45
C GLY A 118 -5.45 -16.22 0.28
N LYS A 119 -4.80 -15.53 1.21
CA LYS A 119 -5.38 -14.41 1.96
C LYS A 119 -4.85 -13.07 1.46
N ALA A 120 -5.74 -12.08 1.31
CA ALA A 120 -5.35 -10.73 0.97
C ALA A 120 -4.64 -10.07 2.15
N LYS A 121 -3.44 -9.58 1.89
CA LYS A 121 -2.59 -8.86 2.84
C LYS A 121 -2.18 -7.52 2.27
N ILE A 122 -1.91 -6.59 3.14
CA ILE A 122 -1.42 -5.27 2.78
C ILE A 122 -0.21 -4.91 3.63
N GLU A 123 0.83 -4.40 2.99
CA GLU A 123 1.98 -3.86 3.71
C GLU A 123 1.73 -2.38 3.98
N LEU A 124 1.84 -2.00 5.23
CA LEU A 124 1.68 -0.63 5.70
C LEU A 124 3.02 -0.04 6.06
N ALA A 125 3.23 1.22 5.74
CA ALA A 125 4.39 2.00 6.16
C ALA A 125 3.96 3.07 7.16
N VAL A 126 4.71 3.18 8.24
CA VAL A 126 4.69 4.35 9.11
C VAL A 126 5.52 5.42 8.42
N ALA A 127 4.88 6.49 7.98
CA ALA A 127 5.45 7.40 7.03
C ALA A 127 5.32 8.85 7.44
N LYS A 128 6.32 9.65 7.07
CA LYS A 128 6.33 11.10 7.26
C LYS A 128 6.42 11.78 5.90
N GLY A 129 5.57 12.79 5.67
CA GLY A 129 5.53 13.52 4.40
C GLY A 129 6.85 14.20 4.08
N LYS A 130 7.32 14.05 2.84
CA LYS A 130 8.50 14.75 2.33
C LYS A 130 8.18 16.21 2.01
N LYS A 131 9.10 17.11 2.32
CA LYS A 131 9.05 18.49 1.86
C LYS A 131 9.36 18.57 0.37
N GLN A 132 9.01 19.70 -0.29
CA GLN A 132 9.21 19.87 -1.73
C GLN A 132 10.66 19.67 -2.19
N PHE A 133 11.63 20.16 -1.43
CA PHE A 133 13.04 19.97 -1.78
C PHE A 133 13.50 18.51 -1.67
N ASP A 134 12.97 17.74 -0.73
CA ASP A 134 13.22 16.30 -0.59
C ASP A 134 12.67 15.52 -1.79
N LYS A 135 11.48 15.90 -2.27
CA LYS A 135 10.86 15.31 -3.46
C LYS A 135 11.68 15.59 -4.72
N ARG A 136 12.21 16.80 -4.86
CA ARG A 136 13.10 17.18 -5.97
C ARG A 136 14.39 16.36 -5.95
N ALA A 137 15.01 16.20 -4.79
CA ALA A 137 16.20 15.38 -4.62
C ALA A 137 15.93 13.91 -4.98
N THR A 138 14.81 13.35 -4.53
CA THR A 138 14.40 11.99 -4.86
C THR A 138 14.21 11.80 -6.36
N LYS A 139 13.56 12.75 -7.04
CA LYS A 139 13.37 12.74 -8.49
C LYS A 139 14.70 12.77 -9.22
N LYS A 140 15.58 13.69 -8.83
CA LYS A 140 16.93 13.83 -9.42
C LYS A 140 17.74 12.54 -9.31
N ASN A 141 17.72 11.89 -8.14
CA ASN A 141 18.41 10.63 -7.93
C ASN A 141 17.83 9.49 -8.77
N ARG A 142 16.50 9.41 -8.91
CA ARG A 142 15.86 8.41 -9.78
C ARG A 142 16.23 8.60 -11.24
N ASP A 143 16.23 9.83 -11.74
CA ASP A 143 16.57 10.17 -13.11
C ASP A 143 18.05 9.84 -13.38
N TRP A 144 18.94 10.23 -12.48
CA TRP A 144 20.37 9.89 -12.54
C TRP A 144 20.61 8.39 -12.61
N ASN A 145 19.99 7.61 -11.73
CA ASN A 145 20.13 6.15 -11.72
C ASN A 145 19.59 5.51 -13.00
N ARG A 146 18.52 6.04 -13.56
CA ARG A 146 17.94 5.58 -14.82
C ARG A 146 18.88 5.85 -15.99
N ASP A 147 19.45 7.03 -16.07
CA ASP A 147 20.38 7.42 -17.13
C ASP A 147 21.69 6.64 -17.04
N LYS A 148 22.21 6.46 -15.84
CA LYS A 148 23.36 5.59 -15.57
C LYS A 148 23.13 4.16 -16.05
N ALA A 149 21.99 3.58 -15.75
CA ALA A 149 21.63 2.23 -16.18
C ALA A 149 21.51 2.12 -17.71
N ARG A 150 20.97 3.15 -18.38
CA ARG A 150 20.91 3.21 -19.86
C ARG A 150 22.31 3.28 -20.48
N TYR A 151 23.19 4.09 -19.89
CA TYR A 151 24.59 4.22 -20.36
C TYR A 151 25.32 2.89 -20.26
N ILE A 152 25.23 2.19 -19.13
CA ILE A 152 25.86 0.89 -18.93
C ILE A 152 25.37 -0.14 -19.95
N ARG A 153 24.07 -0.15 -20.28
CA ARG A 153 23.51 -1.05 -21.30
C ARG A 153 24.03 -0.79 -22.72
N LYS A 154 24.37 0.46 -23.04
CA LYS A 154 24.89 0.82 -24.37
C LYS A 154 26.37 0.50 -24.53
N THR A 155 27.11 0.40 -23.44
CA THR A 155 28.54 0.13 -23.42
C THR A 155 28.91 -1.34 -23.18
N SER A 156 27.90 -2.17 -22.97
CA SER A 156 28.06 -3.66 -22.87
C SER A 156 27.76 -4.31 -24.24
#